data_a85bc348d23d21933bae1bb7a5dcb325
#
_entry.id   a85bc348d23d21933bae1bb7a5dcb325
#
_cell.length_a   1.000
_cell.length_b   1.000
_cell.length_c   1.000
_cell.angle_alpha   90.00
_cell.angle_beta   90.00
_cell.angle_gamma   90.00
#
_symmetry.space_group_name_H-M   'P 1'
#
loop_
_entity.id
_entity.type
_entity.pdbx_description
1 polymer ?
#
loop_
_entity_poly.entity_id
_entity_poly.type
_entity_poly.pdbx_seq_one_letter_code
_entity_poly.pdbx_strand_id
1 'polypeptide(L)'
;AAASRSNATINIAQRTMAMGPAQGGEISDELLSKLGSLSTQALVDGLWVMGWPAAQIDGARPLHPSHKCVGRAVTLNFVPARPDIAADKPPGGESPEYEAFEKCGPNEVLVMSSVGPWESVGGDIKFLRLKQRNIGGLVTDGSVRDTDEIINYGFPCFSYSTTARQGPAAMQPWECNGVVSVSGVTVRPGDAIVGDQDGVVVVPAKVAEKVYNIAHGREEIEEIVKEELIKNPGPPGKYYPFMSGKIKVDSPLGKLLAT
;
A
#
# COMPACT_ATOMS: atom_id res chain seq x y z
N ALA A 1 28.39 -38.94 28.96
CA ALA A 1 27.92 -37.56 29.12
C ALA A 1 27.41 -37.07 27.79
N ALA A 2 26.10 -37.17 27.54
CA ALA A 2 25.47 -36.63 26.33
C ALA A 2 25.25 -35.15 26.55
N ALA A 3 26.00 -34.33 25.84
CA ALA A 3 25.76 -32.88 25.81
C ALA A 3 24.42 -32.61 25.13
N SER A 4 23.45 -32.10 25.88
CA SER A 4 22.21 -31.58 25.33
C SER A 4 22.54 -30.36 24.44
N ARG A 5 22.58 -30.55 23.14
CA ARG A 5 22.57 -29.39 22.20
C ARG A 5 21.23 -28.70 22.31
N SER A 6 21.22 -27.55 22.92
CA SER A 6 20.02 -26.71 22.93
C SER A 6 19.59 -26.46 21.51
N ASN A 7 18.34 -26.78 21.15
CA ASN A 7 17.73 -26.41 19.86
C ASN A 7 17.58 -24.89 19.81
N ALA A 8 18.62 -24.21 19.40
CA ALA A 8 18.55 -22.78 19.16
C ALA A 8 17.57 -22.55 17.99
N THR A 9 16.64 -21.64 18.17
CA THR A 9 15.67 -21.22 17.17
C THR A 9 16.04 -19.80 16.76
N ILE A 10 16.31 -19.60 15.48
CA ILE A 10 16.45 -18.25 14.94
C ILE A 10 15.04 -17.67 14.82
N ASN A 11 14.72 -16.72 15.67
CA ASN A 11 13.41 -16.09 15.68
C ASN A 11 13.53 -14.68 15.08
N ILE A 12 13.23 -14.58 13.79
CA ILE A 12 13.26 -13.31 13.06
C ILE A 12 12.25 -12.31 13.65
N ALA A 13 11.08 -12.80 14.09
CA ALA A 13 10.11 -11.98 14.80
C ALA A 13 10.63 -11.49 16.16
N GLN A 14 11.50 -12.21 16.84
CA GLN A 14 12.11 -11.76 18.11
C GLN A 14 13.23 -10.75 17.91
N ARG A 15 14.00 -10.80 16.80
CA ARG A 15 14.93 -9.72 16.46
C ARG A 15 14.19 -8.41 16.21
N THR A 16 12.99 -8.47 15.60
CA THR A 16 12.12 -7.32 15.34
C THR A 16 11.28 -6.93 16.56
N MET A 17 10.93 -7.85 17.47
CA MET A 17 10.18 -7.55 18.70
C MET A 17 11.01 -6.92 19.83
N ALA A 18 12.34 -6.94 19.75
CA ALA A 18 13.22 -6.29 20.73
C ALA A 18 13.27 -4.76 20.60
N MET A 19 12.65 -4.18 19.58
CA MET A 19 12.43 -2.75 19.48
C MET A 19 11.16 -2.41 20.26
N GLY A 20 11.28 -1.53 21.26
CA GLY A 20 10.20 -1.13 22.18
C GLY A 20 8.91 -0.67 21.49
N PRO A 21 7.87 -0.30 22.26
CA PRO A 21 6.59 0.08 21.67
C PRO A 21 6.81 1.22 20.66
N ALA A 22 6.38 0.99 19.42
CA ALA A 22 6.41 1.99 18.37
C ALA A 22 5.68 3.24 18.91
N GLN A 23 6.42 4.30 19.17
CA GLN A 23 5.83 5.60 19.40
C GLN A 23 5.19 5.99 18.07
N GLY A 24 3.85 5.91 18.00
CA GLY A 24 3.07 6.20 16.81
C GLY A 24 3.29 7.64 16.37
N GLY A 25 4.30 7.84 15.52
CA GLY A 25 4.69 9.08 14.91
C GLY A 25 4.30 9.12 13.44
N GLU A 26 4.45 10.29 12.86
CA GLU A 26 4.37 10.52 11.43
C GLU A 26 5.43 9.68 10.70
N ILE A 27 5.07 9.07 9.56
CA ILE A 27 6.01 8.32 8.73
C ILE A 27 7.02 9.30 8.12
N SER A 28 8.30 9.15 8.46
CA SER A 28 9.37 9.97 7.88
C SER A 28 9.59 9.63 6.40
N ASP A 29 10.17 10.56 5.63
CA ASP A 29 10.51 10.33 4.23
C ASP A 29 11.48 9.15 4.06
N GLU A 30 12.39 8.96 5.03
CA GLU A 30 13.30 7.81 5.04
C GLU A 30 12.55 6.49 5.19
N LEU A 31 11.61 6.39 6.15
CA LEU A 31 10.82 5.20 6.36
C LEU A 31 9.89 4.95 5.16
N LEU A 32 9.30 6.00 4.59
CA LEU A 32 8.47 5.92 3.41
C LEU A 32 9.25 5.36 2.21
N SER A 33 10.48 5.84 1.98
CA SER A 33 11.38 5.32 0.95
C SER A 33 11.72 3.84 1.18
N LYS A 34 11.98 3.45 2.41
CA LYS A 34 12.23 2.06 2.79
C LYS A 34 11.02 1.15 2.51
N LEU A 35 9.81 1.59 2.88
CA LEU A 35 8.57 0.85 2.56
C LEU A 35 8.37 0.71 1.05
N GLY A 36 8.61 1.78 0.29
CA GLY A 36 8.50 1.79 -1.16
C GLY A 36 9.54 0.95 -1.89
N SER A 37 10.63 0.52 -1.23
CA SER A 37 11.62 -0.39 -1.81
C SER A 37 11.21 -1.86 -1.74
N LEU A 38 10.20 -2.19 -0.91
CA LEU A 38 9.68 -3.55 -0.76
C LEU A 38 8.51 -3.81 -1.71
N SER A 39 8.27 -5.07 -2.01
CA SER A 39 7.09 -5.49 -2.77
C SER A 39 5.81 -5.33 -1.93
N THR A 40 4.67 -5.13 -2.60
CA THR A 40 3.36 -5.08 -1.90
C THR A 40 3.07 -6.39 -1.16
N GLN A 41 3.48 -7.54 -1.71
CA GLN A 41 3.34 -8.85 -1.10
C GLN A 41 4.11 -8.97 0.21
N ALA A 42 5.36 -8.52 0.24
CA ALA A 42 6.17 -8.55 1.46
C ALA A 42 5.55 -7.69 2.57
N LEU A 43 5.00 -6.52 2.21
CA LEU A 43 4.31 -5.64 3.17
C LEU A 43 3.01 -6.26 3.69
N VAL A 44 2.21 -6.89 2.82
CA VAL A 44 1.00 -7.64 3.22
C VAL A 44 1.36 -8.77 4.16
N ASP A 45 2.41 -9.52 3.85
CA ASP A 45 2.89 -10.60 4.69
C ASP A 45 3.41 -10.09 6.05
N GLY A 46 4.09 -8.95 6.06
CA GLY A 46 4.53 -8.30 7.30
C GLY A 46 3.36 -7.96 8.22
N LEU A 47 2.29 -7.42 7.66
CA LEU A 47 1.05 -7.13 8.39
C LEU A 47 0.36 -8.42 8.87
N TRP A 48 0.28 -9.43 8.01
CA TRP A 48 -0.34 -10.72 8.35
C TRP A 48 0.37 -11.43 9.51
N VAL A 49 1.71 -11.46 9.52
CA VAL A 49 2.51 -12.05 10.62
C VAL A 49 2.24 -11.34 11.95
N MET A 50 1.90 -10.05 11.90
CA MET A 50 1.51 -9.28 13.08
C MET A 50 0.07 -9.53 13.54
N GLY A 51 -0.71 -10.31 12.80
CA GLY A 51 -2.14 -10.50 13.05
C GLY A 51 -2.98 -9.28 12.66
N TRP A 52 -2.47 -8.41 11.76
CA TRP A 52 -3.23 -7.28 11.25
C TRP A 52 -4.32 -7.75 10.29
N PRO A 53 -5.51 -7.12 10.30
CA PRO A 53 -6.54 -7.39 9.29
C PRO A 53 -6.03 -7.14 7.86
N ALA A 54 -6.73 -7.70 6.87
CA ALA A 54 -6.42 -7.45 5.46
C ALA A 54 -6.30 -5.94 5.18
N ALA A 55 -5.19 -5.55 4.56
CA ALA A 55 -4.84 -4.16 4.29
C ALA A 55 -4.51 -3.91 2.81
N GLN A 56 -4.71 -4.90 1.95
CA GLN A 56 -4.65 -4.73 0.49
C GLN A 56 -5.97 -4.15 -0.01
N ILE A 57 -5.89 -3.15 -0.88
CA ILE A 57 -7.05 -2.55 -1.55
C ILE A 57 -7.40 -3.41 -2.77
N ASP A 58 -8.35 -4.31 -2.58
CA ASP A 58 -8.77 -5.22 -3.65
C ASP A 58 -9.40 -4.46 -4.82
N GLY A 59 -9.02 -4.87 -6.04
CA GLY A 59 -9.52 -4.29 -7.27
C GLY A 59 -8.78 -3.04 -7.77
N ALA A 60 -8.09 -2.29 -6.92
CA ALA A 60 -7.25 -1.17 -7.38
C ALA A 60 -6.03 -1.70 -8.14
N ARG A 61 -6.01 -1.47 -9.45
CA ARG A 61 -4.94 -1.92 -10.35
C ARG A 61 -4.29 -0.72 -11.04
N PRO A 62 -2.98 -0.81 -11.34
CA PRO A 62 -2.33 0.25 -12.08
C PRO A 62 -2.87 0.33 -13.51
N LEU A 63 -3.08 1.54 -14.03
CA LEU A 63 -3.47 1.75 -15.43
C LEU A 63 -2.39 1.29 -16.41
N HIS A 64 -1.13 1.28 -15.98
CA HIS A 64 -0.02 0.78 -16.77
C HIS A 64 0.91 -0.07 -15.90
N PRO A 65 1.45 -1.19 -16.40
CA PRO A 65 2.28 -2.11 -15.60
C PRO A 65 3.52 -1.48 -14.96
N SER A 66 4.04 -0.38 -15.52
CA SER A 66 5.18 0.34 -14.95
C SER A 66 4.80 1.30 -13.82
N HIS A 67 3.52 1.53 -13.58
CA HIS A 67 3.08 2.44 -12.51
C HIS A 67 3.41 1.84 -11.15
N LYS A 68 4.06 2.64 -10.33
CA LYS A 68 4.27 2.41 -8.90
C LYS A 68 3.84 3.65 -8.16
N CYS A 69 3.26 3.49 -6.99
CA CYS A 69 2.96 4.61 -6.11
C CYS A 69 3.52 4.37 -4.71
N VAL A 70 4.07 5.40 -4.12
CA VAL A 70 4.54 5.43 -2.74
C VAL A 70 4.27 6.81 -2.16
N GLY A 71 3.61 6.86 -1.02
CA GLY A 71 3.34 8.15 -0.35
C GLY A 71 2.50 7.99 0.90
N ARG A 72 2.43 9.05 1.69
CA ARG A 72 1.48 9.16 2.79
C ARG A 72 0.10 9.47 2.24
N ALA A 73 -0.93 8.85 2.77
CA ALA A 73 -2.30 9.06 2.32
C ALA A 73 -2.78 10.50 2.61
N VAL A 74 -3.21 11.19 1.57
CA VAL A 74 -4.20 12.27 1.63
C VAL A 74 -5.51 11.66 1.17
N THR A 75 -6.56 11.77 1.94
CA THR A 75 -7.82 11.08 1.67
C THR A 75 -8.91 12.01 1.17
N LEU A 76 -9.74 11.50 0.28
CA LEU A 76 -10.94 12.18 -0.21
C LEU A 76 -12.12 11.20 -0.21
N ASN A 77 -13.19 11.56 0.46
CA ASN A 77 -14.44 10.80 0.46
C ASN A 77 -15.44 11.39 -0.52
N PHE A 78 -16.10 10.53 -1.29
CA PHE A 78 -17.28 10.87 -2.08
C PHE A 78 -18.53 10.27 -1.43
N VAL A 79 -19.65 10.94 -1.59
CA VAL A 79 -20.98 10.44 -1.20
C VAL A 79 -21.89 10.42 -2.42
N PRO A 80 -22.93 9.57 -2.45
CA PRO A 80 -23.96 9.64 -3.50
C PRO A 80 -24.53 11.03 -3.63
N ALA A 81 -24.76 11.47 -4.87
CA ALA A 81 -25.31 12.80 -5.14
C ALA A 81 -26.72 12.93 -4.53
N ARG A 82 -26.91 13.98 -3.73
CA ARG A 82 -28.19 14.33 -3.11
C ARG A 82 -28.43 15.84 -3.24
N PRO A 83 -29.50 16.26 -3.97
CA PRO A 83 -29.74 17.67 -4.22
C PRO A 83 -29.96 18.52 -2.96
N ASP A 84 -30.50 17.92 -1.89
CA ASP A 84 -30.77 18.62 -0.64
C ASP A 84 -29.52 18.98 0.17
N ILE A 85 -28.42 18.23 -0.01
CA ILE A 85 -27.14 18.51 0.65
C ILE A 85 -26.05 19.01 -0.30
N ALA A 86 -26.38 19.21 -1.59
CA ALA A 86 -25.39 19.61 -2.58
C ALA A 86 -24.72 20.96 -2.24
N ALA A 87 -25.44 21.86 -1.60
CA ALA A 87 -24.95 23.18 -1.20
C ALA A 87 -24.19 23.19 0.14
N ASP A 88 -24.13 22.07 0.87
CA ASP A 88 -23.43 22.01 2.16
C ASP A 88 -21.90 22.05 2.00
N LYS A 89 -21.43 21.85 0.79
CA LYS A 89 -20.00 21.92 0.45
C LYS A 89 -19.76 22.99 -0.61
N PRO A 90 -18.65 23.74 -0.49
CA PRO A 90 -18.34 24.76 -1.49
C PRO A 90 -18.11 24.13 -2.87
N PRO A 91 -18.56 24.77 -3.96
CA PRO A 91 -18.38 24.27 -5.32
C PRO A 91 -17.03 24.69 -5.91
N GLY A 92 -16.70 24.12 -7.08
CA GLY A 92 -15.57 24.52 -7.89
C GLY A 92 -14.23 24.35 -7.18
N GLY A 93 -13.34 25.32 -7.30
CA GLY A 93 -11.98 25.28 -6.76
C GLY A 93 -11.88 25.23 -5.24
N GLU A 94 -12.94 25.51 -4.52
CA GLU A 94 -12.98 25.43 -3.06
C GLU A 94 -13.61 24.12 -2.56
N SER A 95 -13.97 23.21 -3.48
CA SER A 95 -14.58 21.93 -3.11
C SER A 95 -13.57 21.04 -2.36
N PRO A 96 -14.08 20.09 -1.54
CA PRO A 96 -13.21 19.12 -0.87
C PRO A 96 -12.29 18.35 -1.82
N GLU A 97 -12.68 18.17 -3.08
CA GLU A 97 -11.84 17.54 -4.10
C GLU A 97 -10.58 18.35 -4.39
N TYR A 98 -10.72 19.63 -4.67
CA TYR A 98 -9.56 20.50 -4.95
C TYR A 98 -8.77 20.84 -3.68
N GLU A 99 -9.44 20.88 -2.54
CA GLU A 99 -8.73 20.94 -1.24
C GLU A 99 -7.78 19.74 -1.08
N ALA A 100 -8.24 18.52 -1.38
CA ALA A 100 -7.41 17.32 -1.32
C ALA A 100 -6.26 17.37 -2.33
N PHE A 101 -6.51 17.86 -3.55
CA PHE A 101 -5.48 18.01 -4.57
C PHE A 101 -4.35 18.96 -4.11
N GLU A 102 -4.71 20.10 -3.53
CA GLU A 102 -3.74 21.09 -3.07
C GLU A 102 -3.02 20.70 -1.78
N LYS A 103 -3.53 19.74 -1.02
CA LYS A 103 -2.84 19.13 0.14
C LYS A 103 -1.79 18.09 -0.26
N CYS A 104 -1.90 17.49 -1.45
CA CYS A 104 -0.93 16.50 -1.91
C CYS A 104 0.36 17.17 -2.40
N GLY A 105 1.50 16.59 -2.07
CA GLY A 105 2.84 16.94 -2.55
C GLY A 105 3.65 15.71 -2.94
N PRO A 106 4.98 15.82 -3.12
CA PRO A 106 5.82 14.76 -3.68
C PRO A 106 5.81 13.43 -2.92
N ASN A 107 5.55 13.46 -1.61
CA ASN A 107 5.55 12.27 -0.76
C ASN A 107 4.14 11.86 -0.32
N GLU A 108 3.10 12.33 -1.02
CA GLU A 108 1.71 11.97 -0.76
C GLU A 108 1.11 11.18 -1.92
N VAL A 109 0.18 10.29 -1.57
CA VAL A 109 -0.71 9.57 -2.49
C VAL A 109 -2.13 9.99 -2.18
N LEU A 110 -2.87 10.41 -3.22
CA LEU A 110 -4.28 10.75 -3.08
C LEU A 110 -5.11 9.46 -3.07
N VAL A 111 -5.81 9.19 -1.98
CA VAL A 111 -6.67 8.02 -1.80
C VAL A 111 -8.13 8.46 -1.83
N MET A 112 -8.86 8.04 -2.85
CA MET A 112 -10.25 8.43 -3.07
C MET A 112 -11.20 7.25 -2.82
N SER A 113 -12.11 7.40 -1.86
CA SER A 113 -13.21 6.47 -1.63
C SER A 113 -14.40 6.84 -2.50
N SER A 114 -14.73 6.01 -3.48
CA SER A 114 -15.86 6.21 -4.39
C SER A 114 -17.18 5.67 -3.81
N VAL A 115 -18.29 5.99 -4.45
CA VAL A 115 -19.62 5.44 -4.11
C VAL A 115 -19.90 4.09 -4.77
N GLY A 116 -18.98 3.63 -5.58
CA GLY A 116 -19.06 2.35 -6.28
C GLY A 116 -17.96 2.19 -7.32
N PRO A 117 -17.74 0.96 -7.79
CA PRO A 117 -16.57 0.64 -8.63
C PRO A 117 -16.65 1.24 -10.04
N TRP A 118 -17.83 1.65 -10.49
CA TRP A 118 -18.04 2.11 -11.87
C TRP A 118 -18.15 3.63 -12.01
N GLU A 119 -18.13 4.37 -10.92
CA GLU A 119 -18.24 5.82 -10.94
C GLU A 119 -16.86 6.46 -11.08
N SER A 120 -16.74 7.43 -12.00
CA SER A 120 -15.46 8.09 -12.27
C SER A 120 -15.13 9.12 -11.20
N VAL A 121 -14.02 8.92 -10.50
CA VAL A 121 -13.47 9.93 -9.56
C VAL A 121 -12.74 11.07 -10.26
N GLY A 122 -12.41 10.91 -11.54
CA GLY A 122 -11.73 11.94 -12.32
C GLY A 122 -11.13 11.43 -13.63
N GLY A 123 -10.38 12.29 -14.28
CA GLY A 123 -9.71 12.01 -15.54
C GLY A 123 -8.69 13.10 -15.87
N ASP A 124 -8.31 13.21 -17.13
CA ASP A 124 -7.24 14.00 -17.72
C ASP A 124 -6.88 15.31 -16.98
N ILE A 125 -7.62 16.40 -17.19
CA ILE A 125 -7.26 17.74 -16.67
C ILE A 125 -7.10 17.75 -15.14
N LYS A 126 -7.93 17.02 -14.42
CA LYS A 126 -7.84 16.90 -12.97
C LYS A 126 -6.53 16.23 -12.55
N PHE A 127 -6.19 15.12 -13.19
CA PHE A 127 -4.99 14.35 -12.83
C PHE A 127 -3.71 14.99 -13.39
N LEU A 128 -3.81 15.79 -14.45
CA LEU A 128 -2.70 16.64 -14.89
C LEU A 128 -2.27 17.62 -13.76
N ARG A 129 -3.24 18.19 -13.01
CA ARG A 129 -2.90 19.01 -11.84
C ARG A 129 -2.14 18.23 -10.79
N LEU A 130 -2.56 17.01 -10.47
CA LEU A 130 -1.86 16.12 -9.53
C LEU A 130 -0.44 15.76 -10.03
N LYS A 131 -0.31 15.50 -11.33
CA LYS A 131 1.00 15.31 -11.98
C LYS A 131 1.91 16.53 -11.84
N GLN A 132 1.38 17.74 -12.05
CA GLN A 132 2.13 18.98 -11.88
C GLN A 132 2.61 19.19 -10.43
N ARG A 133 1.84 18.73 -9.46
CA ARG A 133 2.23 18.73 -8.03
C ARG A 133 3.24 17.64 -7.69
N ASN A 134 3.56 16.77 -8.64
CA ASN A 134 4.51 15.67 -8.50
C ASN A 134 4.16 14.71 -7.36
N ILE A 135 2.87 14.44 -7.13
CA ILE A 135 2.43 13.54 -6.07
C ILE A 135 2.85 12.09 -6.38
N GLY A 136 2.93 11.25 -5.34
CA GLY A 136 3.34 9.85 -5.44
C GLY A 136 2.38 8.96 -6.22
N GLY A 137 1.13 9.38 -6.43
CA GLY A 137 0.13 8.67 -7.21
C GLY A 137 -1.29 8.88 -6.71
N LEU A 138 -2.24 8.20 -7.37
CA LEU A 138 -3.65 8.18 -7.01
C LEU A 138 -4.12 6.74 -6.86
N VAL A 139 -4.93 6.47 -5.84
CA VAL A 139 -5.56 5.17 -5.57
C VAL A 139 -7.05 5.38 -5.32
N THR A 140 -7.90 4.56 -5.97
CA THR A 140 -9.36 4.59 -5.77
C THR A 140 -9.98 3.20 -5.94
N ASP A 141 -11.06 2.95 -5.21
CA ASP A 141 -11.97 1.82 -5.44
C ASP A 141 -13.07 2.14 -6.47
N GLY A 142 -13.02 3.33 -7.05
CA GLY A 142 -13.83 3.72 -8.18
C GLY A 142 -13.13 3.54 -9.52
N SER A 143 -13.74 4.11 -10.55
CA SER A 143 -13.18 4.15 -11.91
C SER A 143 -12.54 5.50 -12.21
N VAL A 144 -11.75 5.52 -13.29
CA VAL A 144 -11.20 6.72 -13.89
C VAL A 144 -11.52 6.74 -15.38
N ARG A 145 -11.38 7.92 -16.02
CA ARG A 145 -11.56 8.06 -17.45
C ARG A 145 -10.37 8.78 -18.08
N ASP A 146 -10.39 8.98 -19.38
CA ASP A 146 -9.31 9.64 -20.14
C ASP A 146 -7.95 8.94 -19.93
N THR A 147 -7.97 7.61 -19.90
CA THR A 147 -6.86 6.78 -19.45
C THR A 147 -5.64 6.86 -20.34
N ASP A 148 -5.82 7.06 -21.65
CA ASP A 148 -4.71 7.22 -22.59
C ASP A 148 -3.88 8.46 -22.25
N GLU A 149 -4.52 9.57 -21.92
CA GLU A 149 -3.84 10.80 -21.51
C GLU A 149 -3.09 10.62 -20.18
N ILE A 150 -3.73 9.98 -19.19
CA ILE A 150 -3.11 9.70 -17.89
C ILE A 150 -1.85 8.83 -18.05
N ILE A 151 -1.91 7.82 -18.92
CA ILE A 151 -0.77 6.95 -19.24
C ILE A 151 0.30 7.73 -19.99
N ASN A 152 -0.07 8.53 -20.99
CA ASN A 152 0.85 9.29 -21.83
C ASN A 152 1.73 10.26 -21.03
N TYR A 153 1.17 10.95 -20.04
CA TYR A 153 2.01 11.79 -19.17
C TYR A 153 2.57 11.07 -17.94
N GLY A 154 2.42 9.75 -17.87
CA GLY A 154 3.10 8.90 -16.87
C GLY A 154 2.67 9.21 -15.44
N PHE A 155 1.38 9.42 -15.18
CA PHE A 155 0.88 9.64 -13.83
C PHE A 155 0.50 8.30 -13.17
N PRO A 156 1.10 7.94 -12.02
CA PRO A 156 0.77 6.70 -11.33
C PRO A 156 -0.67 6.72 -10.84
N CYS A 157 -1.53 5.94 -11.48
CA CYS A 157 -2.94 5.86 -11.15
C CYS A 157 -3.37 4.40 -11.00
N PHE A 158 -4.02 4.11 -9.87
CA PHE A 158 -4.54 2.81 -9.50
C PHE A 158 -6.05 2.93 -9.29
N SER A 159 -6.83 2.22 -10.06
CA SER A 159 -8.29 2.26 -9.99
C SER A 159 -8.90 0.87 -10.09
N TYR A 160 -10.13 0.73 -9.61
CA TYR A 160 -10.87 -0.52 -9.79
C TYR A 160 -11.12 -0.82 -11.27
N SER A 161 -11.48 0.21 -12.05
CA SER A 161 -11.77 0.07 -13.47
C SER A 161 -11.59 1.39 -14.22
N THR A 162 -11.93 1.37 -15.50
CA THR A 162 -12.04 2.55 -16.38
C THR A 162 -13.48 2.70 -16.85
N THR A 163 -13.93 3.92 -17.10
CA THR A 163 -15.33 4.18 -17.47
C THR A 163 -15.48 5.46 -18.30
N ALA A 164 -16.50 5.50 -19.15
CA ALA A 164 -16.91 6.74 -19.82
C ALA A 164 -17.92 7.57 -19.01
N ARG A 165 -18.34 7.10 -17.82
CA ARG A 165 -19.33 7.80 -16.98
C ARG A 165 -18.79 9.12 -16.44
N GLN A 166 -19.71 10.05 -16.16
CA GLN A 166 -19.41 11.28 -15.43
C GLN A 166 -19.66 11.07 -13.93
N GLY A 167 -18.60 11.24 -13.12
CA GLY A 167 -18.71 11.12 -11.67
C GLY A 167 -19.73 12.07 -11.02
N PRO A 168 -19.76 13.37 -11.36
CA PRO A 168 -20.72 14.32 -10.80
C PRO A 168 -22.20 14.00 -11.04
N ALA A 169 -22.51 13.12 -11.97
CA ALA A 169 -23.89 12.64 -12.18
C ALA A 169 -24.37 11.68 -11.05
N ALA A 170 -23.46 11.02 -10.36
CA ALA A 170 -23.77 9.99 -9.38
C ALA A 170 -23.25 10.31 -7.96
N MET A 171 -22.21 11.13 -7.85
CA MET A 171 -21.55 11.40 -6.57
C MET A 171 -21.05 12.84 -6.46
N GLN A 172 -20.81 13.26 -5.23
CA GLN A 172 -20.22 14.56 -4.90
C GLN A 172 -19.06 14.39 -3.91
N PRO A 173 -17.99 15.20 -4.03
CA PRO A 173 -16.90 15.20 -3.05
C PRO A 173 -17.43 15.71 -1.71
N TRP A 174 -17.07 15.02 -0.63
CA TRP A 174 -17.66 15.30 0.66
C TRP A 174 -16.67 15.76 1.72
N GLU A 175 -15.58 15.04 1.88
CA GLU A 175 -14.62 15.33 2.95
C GLU A 175 -13.18 15.05 2.49
N CYS A 176 -12.32 16.05 2.74
CA CYS A 176 -10.88 15.94 2.58
C CYS A 176 -10.22 15.59 3.91
N ASN A 177 -9.26 14.66 3.88
CA ASN A 177 -8.46 14.23 5.04
C ASN A 177 -9.27 13.65 6.22
N GLY A 178 -10.45 13.07 5.96
CA GLY A 178 -11.16 12.20 6.89
C GLY A 178 -10.64 10.75 6.81
N VAL A 179 -11.11 9.90 7.74
CA VAL A 179 -10.92 8.45 7.62
C VAL A 179 -11.86 7.91 6.56
N VAL A 180 -11.33 7.15 5.60
CA VAL A 180 -12.11 6.59 4.51
C VAL A 180 -12.07 5.06 4.51
N SER A 181 -13.03 4.45 3.82
CA SER A 181 -13.00 3.01 3.50
C SER A 181 -12.86 2.86 1.98
N VAL A 182 -11.80 2.18 1.54
CA VAL A 182 -11.52 1.91 0.12
C VAL A 182 -11.49 0.41 -0.09
N SER A 183 -12.43 -0.15 -0.85
CA SER A 183 -12.63 -1.61 -0.98
C SER A 183 -12.66 -2.34 0.36
N GLY A 184 -13.27 -1.75 1.39
CA GLY A 184 -13.36 -2.35 2.73
C GLY A 184 -12.11 -2.20 3.60
N VAL A 185 -11.06 -1.57 3.10
CA VAL A 185 -9.84 -1.25 3.87
C VAL A 185 -9.96 0.15 4.45
N THR A 186 -9.77 0.28 5.74
CA THR A 186 -9.72 1.59 6.41
C THR A 186 -8.40 2.29 6.12
N VAL A 187 -8.47 3.51 5.61
CA VAL A 187 -7.31 4.38 5.35
C VAL A 187 -7.43 5.64 6.18
N ARG A 188 -6.40 5.94 6.94
CA ARG A 188 -6.28 7.20 7.68
C ARG A 188 -5.30 8.14 6.97
N PRO A 189 -5.53 9.45 6.99
CA PRO A 189 -4.51 10.41 6.58
C PRO A 189 -3.16 10.11 7.25
N GLY A 190 -2.10 10.07 6.45
CA GLY A 190 -0.75 9.79 6.93
C GLY A 190 -0.34 8.31 6.95
N ASP A 191 -1.24 7.36 6.70
CA ASP A 191 -0.85 5.96 6.46
C ASP A 191 0.02 5.86 5.20
N ALA A 192 0.99 4.94 5.16
CA ALA A 192 1.74 4.72 3.93
C ALA A 192 0.92 3.91 2.94
N ILE A 193 0.91 4.38 1.71
CA ILE A 193 0.33 3.70 0.56
C ILE A 193 1.48 3.25 -0.33
N VAL A 194 1.53 1.96 -0.61
CA VAL A 194 2.49 1.38 -1.55
C VAL A 194 1.73 0.58 -2.59
N GLY A 195 1.98 0.88 -3.85
CA GLY A 195 1.33 0.21 -4.97
C GLY A 195 2.33 -0.20 -6.05
N ASP A 196 2.15 -1.40 -6.57
CA ASP A 196 2.90 -1.98 -7.68
C ASP A 196 1.97 -2.72 -8.65
N GLN A 197 2.53 -3.54 -9.53
CA GLN A 197 1.77 -4.29 -10.54
C GLN A 197 0.72 -5.25 -9.91
N ASP A 198 0.95 -5.75 -8.70
CA ASP A 198 0.06 -6.71 -8.06
C ASP A 198 -1.10 -6.05 -7.28
N GLY A 199 -0.97 -4.78 -6.95
CA GLY A 199 -2.03 -4.02 -6.30
C GLY A 199 -1.53 -2.92 -5.37
N VAL A 200 -2.32 -2.63 -4.34
CA VAL A 200 -2.03 -1.56 -3.38
C VAL A 200 -2.18 -2.09 -1.95
N VAL A 201 -1.24 -1.75 -1.10
CA VAL A 201 -1.30 -2.04 0.34
C VAL A 201 -1.30 -0.75 1.15
N VAL A 202 -2.07 -0.75 2.23
CA VAL A 202 -2.10 0.31 3.24
C VAL A 202 -1.27 -0.14 4.43
N VAL A 203 -0.20 0.59 4.74
CA VAL A 203 0.62 0.34 5.93
C VAL A 203 0.31 1.39 6.98
N PRO A 204 -0.39 1.03 8.06
CA PRO A 204 -0.79 1.99 9.09
C PRO A 204 0.42 2.66 9.74
N ALA A 205 0.40 3.99 9.85
CA ALA A 205 1.53 4.78 10.33
C ALA A 205 2.09 4.30 11.68
N LYS A 206 1.21 3.90 12.61
CA LYS A 206 1.60 3.45 13.96
C LYS A 206 2.44 2.18 13.98
N VAL A 207 2.40 1.38 12.93
CA VAL A 207 3.10 0.07 12.85
C VAL A 207 4.07 0.00 11.68
N ALA A 208 4.24 1.07 10.93
CA ALA A 208 4.98 1.12 9.67
C ALA A 208 6.43 0.63 9.81
N GLU A 209 7.15 1.08 10.82
CA GLU A 209 8.53 0.64 11.05
C GLU A 209 8.62 -0.87 11.38
N LYS A 210 7.68 -1.36 12.17
CA LYS A 210 7.63 -2.79 12.51
C LYS A 210 7.29 -3.64 11.27
N VAL A 211 6.34 -3.18 10.46
CA VAL A 211 6.00 -3.83 9.18
C VAL A 211 7.21 -3.87 8.26
N TYR A 212 7.92 -2.73 8.10
CA TYR A 212 9.14 -2.68 7.31
C TYR A 212 10.17 -3.73 7.77
N ASN A 213 10.49 -3.77 9.06
CA ASN A 213 11.50 -4.68 9.59
C ASN A 213 11.13 -6.16 9.36
N ILE A 214 9.86 -6.52 9.52
CA ILE A 214 9.39 -7.88 9.25
C ILE A 214 9.44 -8.21 7.76
N ALA A 215 8.93 -7.33 6.91
CA ALA A 215 8.85 -7.53 5.47
C ALA A 215 10.24 -7.61 4.85
N HIS A 216 11.13 -6.69 5.20
CA HIS A 216 12.52 -6.66 4.73
C HIS A 216 13.28 -7.94 5.08
N GLY A 217 13.23 -8.36 6.36
CA GLY A 217 13.90 -9.60 6.75
C GLY A 217 13.35 -10.87 6.07
N ARG A 218 12.10 -10.82 5.59
CA ARG A 218 11.51 -11.91 4.80
C ARG A 218 12.02 -11.89 3.37
N GLU A 219 12.08 -10.74 2.72
CA GLU A 219 12.64 -10.61 1.36
C GLU A 219 14.11 -11.06 1.31
N GLU A 220 14.92 -10.69 2.33
CA GLU A 220 16.30 -11.18 2.43
C GLU A 220 16.38 -12.72 2.46
N ILE A 221 15.52 -13.37 3.22
CA ILE A 221 15.48 -14.84 3.26
C ILE A 221 15.00 -15.42 1.94
N GLU A 222 14.00 -14.80 1.33
CA GLU A 222 13.49 -15.25 0.03
C GLU A 222 14.56 -15.19 -1.07
N GLU A 223 15.38 -14.15 -1.11
CA GLU A 223 16.48 -14.06 -2.07
C GLU A 223 17.50 -15.18 -1.85
N ILE A 224 17.89 -15.47 -0.60
CA ILE A 224 18.80 -16.58 -0.28
C ILE A 224 18.20 -17.92 -0.73
N VAL A 225 16.91 -18.14 -0.49
CA VAL A 225 16.22 -19.37 -0.91
C VAL A 225 16.11 -19.47 -2.43
N LYS A 226 15.83 -18.36 -3.12
CA LYS A 226 15.79 -18.32 -4.60
C LYS A 226 17.16 -18.69 -5.20
N GLU A 227 18.23 -18.06 -4.70
CA GLU A 227 19.58 -18.37 -5.17
C GLU A 227 19.93 -19.84 -4.96
N GLU A 228 19.59 -20.42 -3.82
CA GLU A 228 19.83 -21.82 -3.53
C GLU A 228 19.01 -22.73 -4.45
N LEU A 229 17.75 -22.43 -4.71
CA LEU A 229 16.89 -23.19 -5.61
C LEU A 229 17.36 -23.13 -7.08
N ILE A 230 17.94 -22.00 -7.50
CA ILE A 230 18.54 -21.87 -8.84
C ILE A 230 19.80 -22.77 -8.96
N LYS A 231 20.65 -22.79 -7.92
CA LYS A 231 21.89 -23.61 -7.91
C LYS A 231 21.56 -25.10 -7.76
N ASN A 232 20.61 -25.43 -6.90
CA ASN A 232 20.22 -26.79 -6.53
C ASN A 232 18.70 -26.99 -6.68
N PRO A 233 18.18 -27.19 -7.91
CA PRO A 233 16.76 -27.34 -8.16
C PRO A 233 16.12 -28.45 -7.33
N GLY A 234 14.95 -28.19 -6.76
CA GLY A 234 14.21 -29.17 -5.96
C GLY A 234 12.93 -28.57 -5.34
N PRO A 235 12.17 -29.37 -4.60
CA PRO A 235 10.93 -28.89 -3.97
C PRO A 235 11.21 -27.73 -3.01
N PRO A 236 10.55 -26.56 -3.18
CA PRO A 236 10.76 -25.41 -2.30
C PRO A 236 10.30 -25.67 -0.86
N GLY A 237 9.37 -26.63 -0.67
CA GLY A 237 8.83 -26.98 0.65
C GLY A 237 9.87 -27.37 1.72
N LYS A 238 11.07 -27.77 1.32
CA LYS A 238 12.17 -28.07 2.26
C LYS A 238 12.67 -26.83 3.02
N TYR A 239 12.39 -25.62 2.50
CA TYR A 239 12.78 -24.35 3.11
C TYR A 239 11.61 -23.68 3.86
N TYR A 240 10.39 -24.21 3.76
CA TYR A 240 9.23 -23.73 4.53
C TYR A 240 9.19 -24.42 5.92
N PRO A 241 8.60 -23.78 6.95
CA PRO A 241 7.95 -22.47 6.86
C PRO A 241 8.86 -21.33 7.32
N PHE A 242 9.54 -20.64 6.44
CA PHE A 242 10.19 -19.38 6.81
C PHE A 242 9.15 -18.29 7.16
N MET A 243 7.92 -18.45 6.67
CA MET A 243 6.78 -17.55 6.90
C MET A 243 6.43 -17.38 8.39
N SER A 244 6.65 -18.39 9.24
CA SER A 244 6.33 -18.30 10.65
C SER A 244 7.36 -17.53 11.49
N GLY A 245 8.50 -17.14 10.91
CA GLY A 245 9.61 -16.50 11.61
C GLY A 245 10.32 -17.41 12.62
N LYS A 246 9.94 -18.69 12.69
CA LYS A 246 10.54 -19.69 13.59
C LYS A 246 11.37 -20.69 12.79
N ILE A 247 12.63 -20.34 12.56
CA ILE A 247 13.55 -21.17 11.79
C ILE A 247 14.40 -21.97 12.76
N LYS A 248 14.26 -23.30 12.71
CA LYS A 248 15.14 -24.19 13.49
C LYS A 248 16.54 -24.22 12.88
N VAL A 249 17.58 -24.08 13.70
CA VAL A 249 18.99 -24.02 13.26
C VAL A 249 19.40 -25.29 12.51
N ASP A 250 18.86 -26.45 12.87
CA ASP A 250 19.15 -27.73 12.23
C ASP A 250 18.27 -28.03 11.01
N SER A 251 17.28 -27.19 10.71
CA SER A 251 16.45 -27.29 9.50
C SER A 251 17.26 -26.98 8.24
N PRO A 252 16.82 -27.44 7.05
CA PRO A 252 17.46 -27.08 5.78
C PRO A 252 17.61 -25.56 5.62
N LEU A 253 16.60 -24.78 5.96
CA LEU A 253 16.65 -23.32 5.90
C LEU A 253 17.63 -22.75 6.94
N GLY A 254 17.60 -23.23 8.18
CA GLY A 254 18.52 -22.76 9.23
C GLY A 254 20.00 -23.01 8.88
N LYS A 255 20.30 -24.13 8.25
CA LYS A 255 21.65 -24.44 7.74
C LYS A 255 22.06 -23.52 6.59
N LEU A 256 21.14 -23.23 5.68
CA LEU A 256 21.38 -22.32 4.55
C LEU A 256 21.65 -20.87 5.04
N LEU A 257 20.93 -20.40 6.04
CA LEU A 257 21.13 -19.05 6.60
C LEU A 257 22.37 -18.92 7.50
N ALA A 258 23.04 -20.02 7.83
CA ALA A 258 24.26 -20.01 8.62
C ALA A 258 25.54 -20.00 7.76
N THR A 259 25.41 -20.13 6.44
CA THR A 259 26.52 -20.07 5.46
C THR A 259 26.70 -18.64 4.97
#